data_1881298209b70ece25cf02cf49fe7186
#
_entry.id   1881298209b70ece25cf02cf49fe7186
#
_cell.length_a   1.000
_cell.length_b   1.000
_cell.length_c   1.000
_cell.angle_alpha   90.00
_cell.angle_beta   90.00
_cell.angle_gamma   90.00
#
_symmetry.space_group_name_H-M   'P 1'
#
loop_
_entity.id
_entity.type
_entity.pdbx_description
1 polymer ?
#
loop_
_entity_poly.entity_id
_entity_poly.type
_entity_poly.pdbx_seq_one_letter_code
_entity_poly.pdbx_strand_id
1 'polypeptide(L)'
;TDTRNFGSIIRTSLAAEISGIIISENNSAPINSDVIKTSSGAAFKIPIAKVNNLKDAIIHLSSLDIKIYSLSEKAERIIYNIDYNQSIGLILGSESKGISKGILKLSHDLIKIPISTQIDSLNVSVAFSAIIFEINRQRNF
;
A
#
# COMPACT_ATOMS: atom_id res chain seq x y z
N THR A 1 -9.21 -10.67 5.28
CA THR A 1 -7.94 -9.94 5.30
C THR A 1 -6.94 -10.74 6.11
N ASP A 2 -5.81 -11.10 5.52
CA ASP A 2 -4.81 -11.98 6.11
C ASP A 2 -3.92 -11.20 7.08
N THR A 3 -3.88 -11.63 8.36
CA THR A 3 -3.07 -11.02 9.42
C THR A 3 -1.56 -11.14 9.14
N ARG A 4 -1.12 -12.20 8.45
CA ARG A 4 0.29 -12.40 8.09
C ARG A 4 0.74 -11.40 7.04
N ASN A 5 -0.06 -11.18 6.00
CA ASN A 5 0.23 -10.15 4.99
C ASN A 5 0.24 -8.77 5.60
N PHE A 6 -0.72 -8.47 6.47
CA PHE A 6 -0.76 -7.18 7.16
C PHE A 6 0.47 -6.97 8.05
N GLY A 7 0.86 -7.96 8.85
CA GLY A 7 2.08 -7.90 9.65
C GLY A 7 3.35 -7.69 8.81
N SER A 8 3.45 -8.40 7.68
CA SER A 8 4.57 -8.24 6.73
C SER A 8 4.63 -6.84 6.12
N ILE A 9 3.47 -6.29 5.74
CA ILE A 9 3.37 -4.92 5.21
C ILE A 9 3.81 -3.90 6.27
N ILE A 10 3.35 -4.03 7.52
CA ILE A 10 3.76 -3.14 8.62
C ILE A 10 5.29 -3.21 8.83
N ARG A 11 5.86 -4.41 8.85
CA ARG A 11 7.31 -4.60 9.00
C ARG A 11 8.09 -3.93 7.89
N THR A 12 7.70 -4.16 6.64
CA THR A 12 8.32 -3.54 5.46
C THR A 12 8.15 -2.02 5.48
N SER A 13 6.98 -1.53 5.91
CA SER A 13 6.71 -0.10 6.04
C SER A 13 7.68 0.59 7.00
N LEU A 14 7.93 -0.01 8.15
CA LEU A 14 8.90 0.51 9.11
C LEU A 14 10.32 0.45 8.54
N ALA A 15 10.70 -0.65 7.88
CA ALA A 15 12.02 -0.80 7.26
C ALA A 15 12.27 0.20 6.13
N ALA A 16 11.23 0.59 5.40
CA ALA A 16 11.28 1.57 4.31
C ALA A 16 11.02 3.01 4.77
N GLU A 17 10.92 3.25 6.08
CA GLU A 17 10.71 4.58 6.68
C GLU A 17 9.44 5.29 6.18
N ILE A 18 8.36 4.53 5.98
CA ILE A 18 7.06 5.09 5.61
C ILE A 18 6.50 5.89 6.79
N SER A 19 5.89 7.04 6.50
CA SER A 19 5.35 7.96 7.51
C SER A 19 4.18 7.39 8.31
N GLY A 20 3.37 6.51 7.72
CA GLY A 20 2.24 5.90 8.39
C GLY A 20 1.39 5.02 7.49
N ILE A 21 0.47 4.29 8.09
CA ILE A 21 -0.45 3.38 7.42
C ILE A 21 -1.89 3.78 7.76
N ILE A 22 -2.77 3.77 6.77
CA ILE A 22 -4.21 4.01 6.95
C ILE A 22 -4.96 2.73 6.61
N ILE A 23 -5.83 2.30 7.49
CA ILE A 23 -6.68 1.12 7.31
C ILE A 23 -8.15 1.45 7.57
N SER A 24 -9.05 0.69 6.93
CA SER A 24 -10.48 0.78 7.19
C SER A 24 -10.82 0.06 8.50
N GLU A 25 -11.70 0.61 9.30
CA GLU A 25 -12.20 -0.03 10.53
C GLU A 25 -12.93 -1.36 10.24
N ASN A 26 -13.68 -1.41 9.14
CA ASN A 26 -14.61 -2.51 8.88
C ASN A 26 -14.04 -3.65 8.03
N ASN A 27 -12.98 -3.43 7.29
CA ASN A 27 -12.47 -4.39 6.29
C ASN A 27 -10.97 -4.69 6.42
N SER A 28 -10.36 -4.29 7.50
CA SER A 28 -8.93 -4.52 7.75
C SER A 28 -8.72 -5.69 8.70
N ALA A 29 -7.57 -6.33 8.59
CA ALA A 29 -7.13 -7.29 9.59
C ALA A 29 -7.02 -6.60 10.97
N PRO A 30 -7.46 -7.26 12.05
CA PRO A 30 -7.29 -6.70 13.38
C PRO A 30 -5.80 -6.65 13.74
N ILE A 31 -5.40 -5.64 14.51
CA ILE A 31 -4.07 -5.60 15.12
C ILE A 31 -4.12 -6.46 16.38
N ASN A 32 -3.79 -7.72 16.22
CA ASN A 32 -3.78 -8.73 17.26
C ASN A 32 -2.36 -9.26 17.52
N SER A 33 -2.24 -10.27 18.37
CA SER A 33 -0.96 -10.91 18.68
C SER A 33 -0.22 -11.46 17.44
N ASP A 34 -0.97 -11.97 16.46
CA ASP A 34 -0.39 -12.49 15.20
C ASP A 34 0.22 -11.39 14.35
N VAL A 35 -0.45 -10.24 14.23
CA VAL A 35 0.07 -9.06 13.53
C VAL A 35 1.31 -8.51 14.24
N ILE A 36 1.27 -8.42 15.57
CA ILE A 36 2.43 -7.97 16.38
C ILE A 36 3.62 -8.88 16.15
N LYS A 37 3.42 -10.19 16.20
CA LYS A 37 4.45 -11.21 15.99
C LYS A 37 5.00 -11.17 14.57
N THR A 38 4.13 -11.16 13.57
CA THR A 38 4.50 -11.17 12.15
C THR A 38 5.20 -9.88 11.74
N SER A 39 4.81 -8.75 12.32
CA SER A 39 5.48 -7.47 12.10
C SER A 39 6.80 -7.32 12.85
N SER A 40 7.20 -8.31 13.67
CA SER A 40 8.37 -8.21 14.56
C SER A 40 8.32 -6.98 15.46
N GLY A 41 7.14 -6.64 15.97
CA GLY A 41 6.92 -5.47 16.83
C GLY A 41 6.85 -4.13 16.10
N ALA A 42 6.98 -4.09 14.78
CA ALA A 42 6.91 -2.85 14.01
C ALA A 42 5.55 -2.12 14.18
N ALA A 43 4.48 -2.87 14.49
CA ALA A 43 3.16 -2.32 14.75
C ALA A 43 3.13 -1.29 15.91
N PHE A 44 4.10 -1.35 16.82
CA PHE A 44 4.24 -0.37 17.92
C PHE A 44 5.07 0.86 17.54
N LYS A 45 5.75 0.84 16.40
CA LYS A 45 6.75 1.85 16.02
C LYS A 45 6.33 2.73 14.85
N ILE A 46 5.32 2.33 14.10
CA ILE A 46 4.81 3.09 12.96
C ILE A 46 3.38 3.57 13.24
N PRO A 47 3.02 4.82 12.92
CA PRO A 47 1.65 5.30 13.05
C PRO A 47 0.69 4.48 12.16
N ILE A 48 -0.38 3.96 12.77
CA ILE A 48 -1.45 3.25 12.06
C ILE A 48 -2.78 3.92 12.41
N ALA A 49 -3.39 4.57 11.44
CA ALA A 49 -4.68 5.22 11.58
C ALA A 49 -5.81 4.32 11.09
N LYS A 50 -6.85 4.17 11.91
CA LYS A 50 -8.10 3.53 11.50
C LYS A 50 -9.11 4.60 11.10
N VAL A 51 -9.74 4.41 9.94
CA VAL A 51 -10.74 5.34 9.41
C VAL A 51 -12.02 4.60 9.04
N ASN A 52 -13.17 5.25 9.25
CA ASN A 52 -14.45 4.69 8.86
C ASN A 52 -14.63 4.66 7.34
N ASN A 53 -14.11 5.65 6.64
CA ASN A 53 -14.24 5.80 5.20
C ASN A 53 -12.90 6.11 4.54
N LEU A 54 -12.35 5.14 3.82
CA LEU A 54 -11.09 5.29 3.08
C LEU A 54 -11.17 6.36 1.98
N LYS A 55 -12.33 6.54 1.35
CA LYS A 55 -12.50 7.56 0.29
C LYS A 55 -12.30 8.96 0.84
N ASP A 56 -12.85 9.24 2.02
CA ASP A 56 -12.69 10.54 2.68
C ASP A 56 -11.22 10.78 3.05
N ALA A 57 -10.54 9.76 3.55
CA ALA A 57 -9.10 9.83 3.84
C ALA A 57 -8.27 10.11 2.58
N ILE A 58 -8.57 9.44 1.46
CA ILE A 58 -7.89 9.65 0.17
C ILE A 58 -8.12 11.06 -0.33
N ILE A 59 -9.36 11.56 -0.29
CA ILE A 59 -9.69 12.93 -0.70
C ILE A 59 -8.93 13.94 0.17
N HIS A 60 -8.88 13.72 1.47
CA HIS A 60 -8.14 14.58 2.38
C HIS A 60 -6.63 14.60 2.06
N LEU A 61 -6.01 13.44 1.86
CA LEU A 61 -4.60 13.35 1.47
C LEU A 61 -4.34 14.06 0.14
N SER A 62 -5.21 13.89 -0.85
CA SER A 62 -5.11 14.57 -2.15
C SER A 62 -5.18 16.09 -2.01
N SER A 63 -5.99 16.60 -1.07
CA SER A 63 -6.09 18.04 -0.77
C SER A 63 -4.81 18.63 -0.17
N LEU A 64 -3.93 17.78 0.36
CA LEU A 64 -2.61 18.13 0.90
C LEU A 64 -1.46 17.93 -0.11
N ASP A 65 -1.77 17.88 -1.40
CA ASP A 65 -0.82 17.64 -2.50
C ASP A 65 -0.09 16.27 -2.41
N ILE A 66 -0.69 15.31 -1.73
CA ILE A 66 -0.19 13.93 -1.71
C ILE A 66 -0.73 13.20 -2.94
N LYS A 67 0.18 12.72 -3.78
CA LYS A 67 -0.19 12.01 -5.01
C LYS A 67 -0.55 10.56 -4.72
N ILE A 68 -1.73 10.14 -5.14
CA ILE A 68 -2.28 8.83 -4.83
C ILE A 68 -2.08 7.88 -6.00
N TYR A 69 -1.41 6.76 -5.75
CA TYR A 69 -1.22 5.67 -6.69
C TYR A 69 -1.93 4.41 -6.21
N SER A 70 -2.67 3.75 -7.08
CA SER A 70 -3.25 2.43 -6.82
C SER A 70 -2.44 1.35 -7.51
N LEU A 71 -1.98 0.36 -6.75
CA LEU A 71 -1.28 -0.80 -7.29
C LEU A 71 -2.30 -1.81 -7.82
N SER A 72 -2.32 -2.01 -9.13
CA SER A 72 -3.27 -2.89 -9.80
C SER A 72 -2.62 -3.55 -11.02
N GLU A 73 -2.82 -4.86 -11.16
CA GLU A 73 -2.35 -5.61 -12.34
C GLU A 73 -3.00 -5.15 -13.66
N LYS A 74 -4.14 -4.46 -13.57
CA LYS A 74 -4.86 -3.90 -14.73
C LYS A 74 -4.32 -2.55 -15.21
N ALA A 75 -3.34 -1.98 -14.50
CA ALA A 75 -2.72 -0.73 -14.89
C ALA A 75 -1.92 -0.87 -16.19
N GLU A 76 -1.77 0.23 -16.92
CA GLU A 76 -0.90 0.29 -18.11
C GLU A 76 0.53 0.69 -17.74
N ARG A 77 0.67 1.63 -16.82
CA ARG A 77 1.97 2.15 -16.37
C ARG A 77 2.65 1.19 -15.41
N ILE A 78 3.94 0.97 -15.63
CA ILE A 78 4.76 0.16 -14.73
C ILE A 78 5.40 1.03 -13.64
N ILE A 79 5.66 0.42 -12.48
CA ILE A 79 6.22 1.12 -11.30
C ILE A 79 7.55 1.82 -11.59
N TYR A 80 8.36 1.33 -12.53
CA TYR A 80 9.68 1.89 -12.84
C TYR A 80 9.64 3.16 -13.69
N ASN A 81 8.50 3.51 -14.29
CA ASN A 81 8.33 4.68 -15.15
C ASN A 81 7.62 5.85 -14.44
N ILE A 82 7.65 5.86 -13.12
CA ILE A 82 7.03 6.89 -12.27
C ILE A 82 8.13 7.66 -11.54
N ASP A 83 7.99 8.97 -11.46
CA ASP A 83 8.80 9.80 -10.57
C ASP A 83 8.16 9.85 -9.17
N TYR A 84 8.84 9.28 -8.20
CA TYR A 84 8.37 9.21 -6.82
C TYR A 84 9.00 10.29 -5.90
N ASN A 85 9.69 11.29 -6.45
CA ASN A 85 10.31 12.36 -5.67
C ASN A 85 9.32 13.42 -5.16
N GLN A 86 8.15 12.99 -4.71
CA GLN A 86 7.09 13.81 -4.15
C GLN A 86 6.38 13.04 -3.04
N SER A 87 5.54 13.73 -2.26
CA SER A 87 4.70 13.06 -1.27
C SER A 87 3.68 12.17 -1.96
N ILE A 88 3.62 10.90 -1.59
CA ILE A 88 2.74 9.92 -2.19
C ILE A 88 1.94 9.12 -1.16
N GLY A 89 0.76 8.69 -1.57
CA GLY A 89 -0.01 7.64 -0.93
C GLY A 89 -0.13 6.43 -1.87
N LEU A 90 0.16 5.25 -1.37
CA LEU A 90 0.05 4.00 -2.11
C LEU A 90 -1.15 3.21 -1.63
N ILE A 91 -2.05 2.85 -2.53
CA ILE A 91 -3.22 2.03 -2.24
C ILE A 91 -2.96 0.58 -2.68
N LEU A 92 -3.18 -0.33 -1.75
CA LEU A 92 -3.10 -1.77 -1.97
C LEU A 92 -4.50 -2.38 -1.90
N GLY A 93 -4.79 -3.31 -2.79
CA GLY A 93 -6.04 -4.06 -2.79
C GLY A 93 -6.01 -5.25 -1.84
N SER A 94 -7.20 -5.73 -1.49
CA SER A 94 -7.33 -7.05 -0.84
C SER A 94 -7.05 -8.17 -1.84
N GLU A 95 -6.56 -9.31 -1.36
CA GLU A 95 -6.24 -10.47 -2.21
C GLU A 95 -7.48 -11.02 -2.95
N SER A 96 -8.65 -10.97 -2.30
CA SER A 96 -9.87 -11.55 -2.86
C SER A 96 -10.64 -10.62 -3.79
N LYS A 97 -10.62 -9.31 -3.54
CA LYS A 97 -11.48 -8.32 -4.24
C LYS A 97 -10.71 -7.23 -4.96
N GLY A 98 -9.39 -7.12 -4.71
CA GLY A 98 -8.59 -6.02 -5.22
C GLY A 98 -9.02 -4.65 -4.65
N ILE A 99 -8.86 -3.61 -5.44
CA ILE A 99 -9.26 -2.23 -5.09
C ILE A 99 -10.63 -1.96 -5.70
N SER A 100 -11.55 -1.38 -4.92
CA SER A 100 -12.88 -1.04 -5.42
C SER A 100 -12.84 0.03 -6.51
N LYS A 101 -13.79 -0.01 -7.45
CA LYS A 101 -13.90 0.98 -8.53
C LYS A 101 -13.99 2.42 -8.01
N GLY A 102 -14.68 2.63 -6.89
CA GLY A 102 -14.82 3.94 -6.28
C GLY A 102 -13.51 4.51 -5.74
N ILE A 103 -12.61 3.64 -5.23
CA ILE A 103 -11.28 4.05 -4.78
C ILE A 103 -10.35 4.25 -5.98
N LEU A 104 -10.39 3.37 -6.99
CA LEU A 104 -9.59 3.52 -8.21
C LEU A 104 -9.84 4.88 -8.90
N LYS A 105 -11.08 5.37 -8.91
CA LYS A 105 -11.43 6.69 -9.48
C LYS A 105 -10.82 7.88 -8.72
N LEU A 106 -10.47 7.71 -7.45
CA LEU A 106 -9.83 8.75 -6.63
C LEU A 106 -8.30 8.75 -6.77
N SER A 107 -7.74 7.74 -7.41
CA SER A 107 -6.30 7.65 -7.64
C SER A 107 -5.88 8.60 -8.76
N HIS A 108 -4.73 9.25 -8.59
CA HIS A 108 -4.13 10.07 -9.64
C HIS A 108 -3.61 9.19 -10.78
N ASP A 109 -3.15 7.98 -10.45
CA ASP A 109 -2.70 7.02 -11.43
C ASP A 109 -2.80 5.58 -10.90
N LEU A 110 -2.90 4.64 -11.84
CA LEU A 110 -2.82 3.20 -11.59
C LEU A 110 -1.48 2.70 -12.09
N ILE A 111 -0.80 1.92 -11.27
CA ILE A 111 0.53 1.42 -11.56
C ILE A 111 0.60 -0.08 -11.31
N LYS A 112 1.48 -0.78 -12.04
CA LYS A 112 1.68 -2.21 -11.90
C LYS A 112 3.14 -2.59 -11.83
N ILE A 113 3.39 -3.75 -11.21
CA ILE A 113 4.66 -4.45 -11.30
C ILE A 113 4.63 -5.29 -12.58
N PRO A 114 5.63 -5.16 -13.48
CA PRO A 114 5.72 -6.05 -14.63
C PRO A 114 6.06 -7.47 -14.17
N ILE A 115 5.18 -8.42 -14.44
CA ILE A 115 5.34 -9.83 -14.10
C ILE A 115 5.15 -10.71 -15.33
N SER A 116 5.57 -11.98 -15.23
CA SER A 116 5.32 -12.99 -16.27
C SER A 116 3.84 -13.18 -16.52
N THR A 117 3.47 -13.42 -17.78
CA THR A 117 2.10 -13.77 -18.18
C THR A 117 1.64 -15.16 -17.72
N GLN A 118 2.53 -15.94 -17.13
CA GLN A 118 2.22 -17.28 -16.59
C GLN A 118 1.56 -17.22 -15.20
N ILE A 119 1.47 -16.06 -14.59
CA ILE A 119 0.87 -15.85 -13.27
C ILE A 119 0.05 -14.55 -13.30
N ASP A 120 -1.09 -14.55 -12.63
CA ASP A 120 -2.04 -13.42 -12.68
C ASP A 120 -1.66 -12.28 -11.73
N SER A 121 -1.08 -12.60 -10.57
CA SER A 121 -0.75 -11.61 -9.55
C SER A 121 0.36 -12.08 -8.60
N LEU A 122 0.94 -11.14 -7.87
CA LEU A 122 1.81 -11.41 -6.74
C LEU A 122 1.02 -11.36 -5.43
N ASN A 123 1.54 -12.03 -4.41
CA ASN A 123 1.09 -11.81 -3.04
C ASN A 123 1.21 -10.31 -2.69
N VAL A 124 0.21 -9.77 -1.99
CA VAL A 124 0.11 -8.32 -1.73
C VAL A 124 1.31 -7.77 -0.94
N SER A 125 1.85 -8.51 0.02
CA SER A 125 3.01 -8.06 0.79
C SER A 125 4.30 -8.08 -0.03
N VAL A 126 4.42 -9.02 -0.98
CA VAL A 126 5.53 -9.08 -1.93
C VAL A 126 5.45 -7.93 -2.93
N ALA A 127 4.28 -7.70 -3.51
CA ALA A 127 4.03 -6.58 -4.41
C ALA A 127 4.32 -5.23 -3.74
N PHE A 128 3.86 -5.06 -2.50
CA PHE A 128 4.15 -3.88 -1.69
C PHE A 128 5.65 -3.69 -1.49
N SER A 129 6.37 -4.75 -1.14
CA SER A 129 7.83 -4.67 -0.93
C SER A 129 8.56 -4.24 -2.20
N ALA A 130 8.18 -4.76 -3.36
CA ALA A 130 8.79 -4.40 -4.63
C ALA A 130 8.65 -2.91 -4.94
N ILE A 131 7.44 -2.35 -4.81
CA ILE A 131 7.21 -0.95 -5.13
C ILE A 131 7.82 -0.02 -4.07
N ILE A 132 7.72 -0.34 -2.78
CA ILE A 132 8.19 0.59 -1.76
C ILE A 132 9.71 0.72 -1.77
N PHE A 133 10.45 -0.32 -2.11
CA PHE A 133 11.90 -0.25 -2.27
C PHE A 133 12.32 0.41 -3.59
N GLU A 134 11.52 0.37 -4.63
CA GLU A 134 11.75 1.22 -5.81
C GLU A 134 11.57 2.70 -5.48
N ILE A 135 10.54 3.05 -4.72
CA ILE A 135 10.34 4.41 -4.21
C ILE A 135 11.55 4.85 -3.37
N ASN A 136 12.01 4.00 -2.47
CA ASN A 136 13.18 4.28 -1.64
C ASN A 136 14.46 4.45 -2.47
N ARG A 137 14.65 3.61 -3.48
CA ARG A 137 15.79 3.73 -4.39
C ARG A 137 15.84 5.09 -5.07
N GLN A 138 14.71 5.56 -5.58
CA GLN A 138 14.64 6.87 -6.25
C GLN A 138 14.92 8.04 -5.31
N ARG A 139 14.54 7.92 -4.05
CA ARG A 139 14.66 9.02 -3.07
C ARG A 139 16.00 9.09 -2.36
N ASN A 140 16.66 7.96 -2.16
CA ASN A 140 17.81 7.85 -1.27
C ASN A 140 19.08 7.35 -1.97
N PHE A 141 18.97 6.87 -3.18
CA PHE A 141 20.09 6.30 -3.96
C PHE A 141 20.02 6.74 -5.41
#